data_b2f38163407b4b28e880c5e173c0949a
#
_entry.id   b2f38163407b4b28e880c5e173c0949a
#
_cell.length_a   1.000
_cell.length_b   1.000
_cell.length_c   1.000
_cell.angle_alpha   90.00
_cell.angle_beta   90.00
_cell.angle_gamma   90.00
#
_symmetry.space_group_name_H-M   'P 1'
#
loop_
_entity.id
_entity.type
_entity.pdbx_description
1 polymer ?
#
loop_
_entity_poly.entity_id
_entity_poly.type
_entity_poly.pdbx_seq_one_letter_code
_entity_poly.pdbx_strand_id
1 'polypeptide(L)'
;MKKLFISLFLVTFFILESSAQWKPAGDRIKTKWAEQINPSDVLPEYPRPIMQRNDWKNLNGLWDYAIIDKGGRIPTDFEGQVLVPFAVESSLSGVGKRVNENQEVIYQRSFEIPSAWRGKQVLLHFGAVDWKTDVWVNDIKVGSHTGGFTPFSFDITPALLAKGSNRLVVKVWDPTDRGPQPRGKQVSRPEGIWYTPVTGIWQTV
;
A
#
# COMPACT_ATOMS: atom_id res chain seq x y z
N MET A 1 6.83 -44.16 54.58
CA MET A 1 6.39 -42.88 54.05
C MET A 1 6.89 -42.73 52.62
N LYS A 2 6.01 -42.95 51.63
CA LYS A 2 6.35 -42.82 50.18
C LYS A 2 6.14 -41.35 49.75
N LYS A 3 7.21 -40.70 49.33
CA LYS A 3 7.15 -39.31 48.77
C LYS A 3 6.71 -39.40 47.32
N LEU A 4 5.55 -38.84 47.04
CA LEU A 4 4.97 -38.71 45.69
C LEU A 4 5.59 -37.46 45.05
N PHE A 5 6.40 -37.63 44.01
CA PHE A 5 6.89 -36.54 43.15
C PHE A 5 5.86 -36.27 42.06
N ILE A 6 5.18 -35.15 42.15
CA ILE A 6 4.30 -34.65 41.09
C ILE A 6 5.16 -33.79 40.16
N SER A 7 5.48 -34.33 38.96
CA SER A 7 6.17 -33.58 37.90
C SER A 7 5.16 -32.75 37.14
N LEU A 8 5.23 -31.42 37.30
CA LEU A 8 4.38 -30.46 36.60
C LEU A 8 4.97 -30.22 35.19
N PHE A 9 4.34 -30.81 34.18
CA PHE A 9 4.70 -30.59 32.78
C PHE A 9 4.10 -29.23 32.32
N LEU A 10 4.92 -28.19 32.18
CA LEU A 10 4.56 -26.90 31.63
C LEU A 10 4.50 -27.04 30.10
N VAL A 11 3.29 -27.16 29.55
CA VAL A 11 3.05 -27.13 28.09
C VAL A 11 3.02 -25.66 27.67
N THR A 12 4.12 -25.15 27.15
CA THR A 12 4.17 -23.84 26.48
C THR A 12 3.51 -23.95 25.11
N PHE A 13 2.29 -23.44 25.00
CA PHE A 13 1.63 -23.22 23.71
C PHE A 13 2.36 -22.08 22.96
N PHE A 14 3.17 -22.41 21.99
CA PHE A 14 3.60 -21.44 20.98
C PHE A 14 2.40 -21.17 20.05
N ILE A 15 1.78 -20.03 20.21
CA ILE A 15 0.84 -19.50 19.22
C ILE A 15 1.72 -19.03 18.05
N LEU A 16 1.84 -19.89 17.02
CA LEU A 16 2.36 -19.47 15.72
C LEU A 16 1.30 -18.54 15.12
N GLU A 17 1.52 -17.23 15.20
CA GLU A 17 0.79 -16.30 14.36
C GLU A 17 1.12 -16.64 12.90
N SER A 18 0.25 -17.41 12.28
CA SER A 18 0.26 -17.64 10.84
C SER A 18 -0.16 -16.35 10.15
N SER A 19 0.78 -15.47 9.86
CA SER A 19 0.53 -14.41 8.90
C SER A 19 0.15 -15.09 7.57
N ALA A 20 -1.09 -14.88 7.13
CA ALA A 20 -1.55 -15.46 5.87
C ALA A 20 -0.60 -15.01 4.75
N GLN A 21 0.10 -15.96 4.14
CA GLN A 21 1.00 -15.66 3.02
C GLN A 21 0.19 -15.00 1.90
N TRP A 22 0.68 -13.85 1.38
CA TRP A 22 0.07 -13.17 0.26
C TRP A 22 -0.14 -14.13 -0.94
N LYS A 23 -1.25 -13.98 -1.60
CA LYS A 23 -1.57 -14.66 -2.86
C LYS A 23 -2.44 -13.76 -3.75
N PRO A 24 -2.37 -13.91 -5.09
CA PRO A 24 -3.28 -13.23 -5.99
C PRO A 24 -4.74 -13.50 -5.66
N ALA A 25 -5.59 -12.47 -5.72
CA ALA A 25 -7.01 -12.58 -5.46
C ALA A 25 -7.76 -13.22 -6.63
N GLY A 26 -8.69 -14.14 -6.33
CA GLY A 26 -9.56 -14.78 -7.32
C GLY A 26 -8.81 -15.68 -8.30
N ASP A 27 -9.52 -16.07 -9.37
CA ASP A 27 -9.07 -16.99 -10.42
C ASP A 27 -8.97 -16.32 -11.80
N ARG A 28 -8.89 -14.99 -11.85
CA ARG A 28 -8.79 -14.22 -13.09
C ARG A 28 -7.58 -14.63 -13.91
N ILE A 29 -7.68 -14.48 -15.23
CA ILE A 29 -6.57 -14.70 -16.17
C ILE A 29 -5.36 -13.86 -15.73
N LYS A 30 -4.22 -14.52 -15.65
CA LYS A 30 -2.93 -13.92 -15.28
C LYS A 30 -1.92 -14.17 -16.38
N THR A 31 -0.96 -13.28 -16.50
CA THR A 31 0.22 -13.52 -17.35
C THR A 31 1.19 -14.45 -16.64
N LYS A 32 2.11 -15.07 -17.40
CA LYS A 32 3.18 -15.89 -16.84
C LYS A 32 4.06 -15.17 -15.80
N TRP A 33 4.16 -13.85 -15.88
CA TRP A 33 4.92 -13.03 -14.92
C TRP A 33 4.22 -12.90 -13.56
N ALA A 34 2.93 -13.14 -13.50
CA ALA A 34 2.20 -13.10 -12.22
C ALA A 34 2.68 -14.17 -11.24
N GLU A 35 3.18 -15.30 -11.74
CA GLU A 35 3.74 -16.39 -10.92
C GLU A 35 5.13 -16.04 -10.36
N GLN A 36 5.79 -15.03 -10.91
CA GLN A 36 7.12 -14.59 -10.52
C GLN A 36 7.10 -13.45 -9.50
N ILE A 37 5.92 -12.95 -9.14
CA ILE A 37 5.77 -11.86 -8.18
C ILE A 37 6.22 -12.32 -6.80
N ASN A 38 7.22 -11.62 -6.27
CA ASN A 38 7.68 -11.77 -4.89
C ASN A 38 7.23 -10.56 -4.07
N PRO A 39 6.33 -10.70 -3.10
CA PRO A 39 5.83 -9.59 -2.30
C PRO A 39 6.91 -8.83 -1.49
N SER A 40 8.04 -9.47 -1.24
CA SER A 40 9.17 -8.85 -0.54
C SER A 40 10.12 -8.08 -1.46
N ASP A 41 9.96 -8.23 -2.79
CA ASP A 41 10.84 -7.62 -3.79
C ASP A 41 10.05 -7.30 -5.06
N VAL A 42 9.07 -6.40 -4.93
CA VAL A 42 8.13 -6.02 -5.99
C VAL A 42 8.66 -4.85 -6.77
N LEU A 43 8.90 -5.03 -8.08
CA LEU A 43 9.41 -3.99 -8.97
C LEU A 43 10.60 -3.25 -8.33
N PRO A 44 11.70 -3.97 -8.05
CA PRO A 44 12.84 -3.41 -7.29
C PRO A 44 13.67 -2.41 -8.07
N GLU A 45 13.49 -2.34 -9.39
CA GLU A 45 14.24 -1.43 -10.27
C GLU A 45 13.91 0.03 -9.99
N TYR A 46 14.91 0.89 -10.14
CA TYR A 46 14.71 2.32 -10.01
C TYR A 46 13.71 2.84 -11.05
N PRO A 47 12.61 3.51 -10.63
CA PRO A 47 11.49 3.81 -11.53
C PRO A 47 11.77 4.92 -12.57
N ARG A 48 12.93 5.59 -12.48
CA ARG A 48 13.33 6.70 -13.36
C ARG A 48 14.72 6.45 -13.96
N PRO A 49 14.87 5.54 -14.92
CA PRO A 49 16.18 5.07 -15.39
C PRO A 49 17.07 6.16 -15.99
N ILE A 50 16.50 7.28 -16.45
CA ILE A 50 17.27 8.41 -17.04
C ILE A 50 18.03 9.20 -15.98
N MET A 51 17.53 9.24 -14.74
CA MET A 51 18.08 10.02 -13.63
C MET A 51 18.18 9.19 -12.35
N GLN A 52 18.87 8.07 -12.42
CA GLN A 52 19.06 7.19 -11.28
C GLN A 52 19.80 7.87 -10.14
N ARG A 53 19.33 7.68 -8.91
CA ARG A 53 19.95 8.13 -7.67
C ARG A 53 20.44 6.93 -6.87
N ASN A 54 21.59 7.05 -6.23
CA ASN A 54 22.12 6.00 -5.37
C ASN A 54 21.38 5.96 -4.01
N ASP A 55 21.04 7.13 -3.49
CA ASP A 55 20.31 7.27 -2.22
C ASP A 55 18.80 7.23 -2.50
N TRP A 56 18.23 6.04 -2.55
CA TRP A 56 16.80 5.83 -2.65
C TRP A 56 16.37 4.55 -1.95
N LYS A 57 15.10 4.46 -1.63
CA LYS A 57 14.48 3.29 -1.00
C LYS A 57 13.13 3.03 -1.63
N ASN A 58 12.92 1.81 -2.12
CA ASN A 58 11.64 1.34 -2.63
C ASN A 58 10.70 1.02 -1.47
N LEU A 59 9.48 1.54 -1.51
CA LEU A 59 8.43 1.25 -0.54
C LEU A 59 7.34 0.34 -1.10
N ASN A 60 7.51 -0.25 -2.28
CA ASN A 60 6.61 -1.28 -2.79
C ASN A 60 6.58 -2.50 -1.84
N GLY A 61 5.60 -3.35 -2.01
CA GLY A 61 5.41 -4.55 -1.19
C GLY A 61 4.08 -4.50 -0.44
N LEU A 62 3.97 -5.24 0.65
CA LEU A 62 2.74 -5.34 1.41
C LEU A 62 2.53 -4.09 2.28
N TRP A 63 1.34 -3.49 2.14
CA TRP A 63 0.85 -2.39 2.96
C TRP A 63 -0.45 -2.82 3.62
N ASP A 64 -0.71 -2.38 4.84
CA ASP A 64 -2.03 -2.53 5.43
C ASP A 64 -3.03 -1.65 4.68
N TYR A 65 -4.27 -2.16 4.47
CA TYR A 65 -5.31 -1.41 3.79
C TYR A 65 -6.66 -1.53 4.48
N ALA A 66 -7.50 -0.54 4.27
CA ALA A 66 -8.92 -0.57 4.57
C ALA A 66 -9.71 0.22 3.52
N ILE A 67 -10.91 -0.24 3.20
CA ILE A 67 -11.88 0.48 2.38
C ILE A 67 -12.94 1.03 3.35
N ILE A 68 -13.04 2.35 3.42
CA ILE A 68 -13.92 3.04 4.35
C ILE A 68 -14.95 3.90 3.60
N ASP A 69 -16.00 4.31 4.28
CA ASP A 69 -16.93 5.31 3.73
C ASP A 69 -16.23 6.64 3.52
N LYS A 70 -16.58 7.35 2.45
CA LYS A 70 -16.00 8.64 2.08
C LYS A 70 -16.14 9.66 3.20
N GLY A 71 -15.02 10.30 3.54
CA GLY A 71 -14.93 11.23 4.65
C GLY A 71 -14.81 10.58 6.01
N GLY A 72 -14.71 9.25 6.07
CA GLY A 72 -14.46 8.49 7.28
C GLY A 72 -13.10 8.79 7.90
N ARG A 73 -12.94 8.38 9.16
CA ARG A 73 -11.67 8.52 9.89
C ARG A 73 -10.72 7.40 9.46
N ILE A 74 -9.42 7.69 9.50
CA ILE A 74 -8.38 6.66 9.35
C ILE A 74 -8.60 5.62 10.44
N PRO A 75 -8.78 4.33 10.09
CA PRO A 75 -9.07 3.28 11.06
C PRO A 75 -7.82 2.92 11.89
N THR A 76 -8.05 2.34 13.05
CA THR A 76 -7.01 1.67 13.85
C THR A 76 -6.81 0.23 13.41
N ASP A 77 -7.89 -0.40 12.94
CA ASP A 77 -7.90 -1.79 12.51
C ASP A 77 -8.05 -1.85 10.99
N PHE A 78 -7.13 -2.55 10.33
CA PHE A 78 -7.10 -2.70 8.88
C PHE A 78 -7.76 -4.02 8.45
N GLU A 79 -8.31 -4.06 7.24
CA GLU A 79 -8.98 -5.25 6.69
C GLU A 79 -7.99 -6.36 6.31
N GLY A 80 -6.73 -6.01 6.07
CA GLY A 80 -5.69 -6.92 5.63
C GLY A 80 -4.57 -6.18 4.92
N GLN A 81 -3.90 -6.88 4.01
CA GLN A 81 -2.76 -6.33 3.27
C GLN A 81 -3.05 -6.27 1.77
N VAL A 82 -2.52 -5.22 1.15
CA VAL A 82 -2.54 -5.00 -0.31
C VAL A 82 -1.11 -4.95 -0.81
N LEU A 83 -0.85 -5.59 -1.94
CA LEU A 83 0.48 -5.55 -2.57
C LEU A 83 0.60 -4.30 -3.46
N VAL A 84 1.30 -3.28 -2.97
CA VAL A 84 1.64 -2.07 -3.72
C VAL A 84 2.79 -2.40 -4.70
N PRO A 85 2.75 -1.97 -5.96
CA PRO A 85 1.86 -0.97 -6.55
C PRO A 85 0.71 -1.55 -7.41
N PHE A 86 0.04 -2.57 -6.95
CA PHE A 86 -1.12 -3.12 -7.68
C PHE A 86 -2.40 -2.51 -7.14
N ALA A 87 -3.22 -1.93 -8.03
CA ALA A 87 -4.51 -1.35 -7.68
C ALA A 87 -5.41 -2.38 -6.97
N VAL A 88 -6.21 -1.94 -6.00
CA VAL A 88 -7.02 -2.84 -5.15
C VAL A 88 -7.96 -3.76 -5.92
N GLU A 89 -8.39 -3.37 -7.13
CA GLU A 89 -9.22 -4.19 -8.01
C GLU A 89 -8.45 -5.30 -8.72
N SER A 90 -7.12 -5.17 -8.83
CA SER A 90 -6.32 -6.15 -9.55
C SER A 90 -6.15 -7.45 -8.75
N SER A 91 -5.99 -8.56 -9.46
CA SER A 91 -5.70 -9.85 -8.84
C SER A 91 -4.38 -9.81 -8.05
N LEU A 92 -3.36 -9.15 -8.59
CA LEU A 92 -2.02 -9.08 -8.00
C LEU A 92 -1.96 -8.18 -6.76
N SER A 93 -2.97 -7.37 -6.50
CA SER A 93 -3.06 -6.66 -5.22
C SER A 93 -3.23 -7.61 -4.02
N GLY A 94 -3.76 -8.82 -4.25
CA GLY A 94 -4.19 -9.75 -3.22
C GLY A 94 -5.60 -9.42 -2.67
N VAL A 95 -6.19 -8.28 -3.07
CA VAL A 95 -7.48 -7.78 -2.57
C VAL A 95 -8.62 -8.09 -3.54
N GLY A 96 -8.53 -7.65 -4.79
CA GLY A 96 -9.51 -7.91 -5.85
C GLY A 96 -10.89 -7.29 -5.61
N LYS A 97 -11.01 -6.31 -4.71
CA LYS A 97 -12.28 -5.62 -4.37
C LYS A 97 -12.47 -4.41 -5.28
N ARG A 98 -13.73 -4.10 -5.59
CA ARG A 98 -14.09 -2.85 -6.25
C ARG A 98 -14.35 -1.76 -5.21
N VAL A 99 -13.91 -0.55 -5.52
CA VAL A 99 -14.17 0.67 -4.74
C VAL A 99 -15.15 1.53 -5.53
N ASN A 100 -16.09 2.17 -4.86
CA ASN A 100 -17.08 3.04 -5.47
C ASN A 100 -16.90 4.51 -5.03
N GLU A 101 -17.65 5.42 -5.65
CA GLU A 101 -17.56 6.87 -5.43
C GLU A 101 -17.86 7.32 -3.99
N ASN A 102 -18.49 6.46 -3.18
CA ASN A 102 -18.81 6.73 -1.78
C ASN A 102 -17.80 6.12 -0.81
N GLN A 103 -16.69 5.61 -1.32
CA GLN A 103 -15.66 4.95 -0.54
C GLN A 103 -14.29 5.60 -0.75
N GLU A 104 -13.40 5.38 0.21
CA GLU A 104 -11.99 5.77 0.17
C GLU A 104 -11.14 4.56 0.54
N VAL A 105 -9.96 4.45 -0.06
CA VAL A 105 -8.96 3.45 0.32
C VAL A 105 -7.93 4.09 1.23
N ILE A 106 -7.70 3.47 2.37
CA ILE A 106 -6.62 3.83 3.28
C ILE A 106 -5.50 2.81 3.12
N TYR A 107 -4.29 3.30 2.98
CA TYR A 107 -3.07 2.51 2.97
C TYR A 107 -2.21 2.91 4.16
N GLN A 108 -1.55 1.96 4.78
CA GLN A 108 -0.56 2.23 5.82
C GLN A 108 0.68 1.37 5.64
N ARG A 109 1.85 1.97 5.86
CA ARG A 109 3.12 1.28 5.88
C ARG A 109 4.06 1.89 6.90
N SER A 110 4.79 1.03 7.60
CA SER A 110 5.93 1.44 8.41
C SER A 110 7.21 1.42 7.59
N PHE A 111 8.09 2.42 7.79
CA PHE A 111 9.38 2.50 7.11
C PHE A 111 10.43 3.17 7.98
N GLU A 112 11.69 2.84 7.71
CA GLU A 112 12.84 3.45 8.38
C GLU A 112 13.70 4.19 7.37
N ILE A 113 14.27 5.31 7.81
CA ILE A 113 15.23 6.09 7.04
C ILE A 113 16.64 5.55 7.31
N PRO A 114 17.44 5.23 6.27
CA PRO A 114 18.82 4.84 6.45
C PRO A 114 19.60 5.88 7.25
N SER A 115 20.44 5.44 8.19
CA SER A 115 21.22 6.34 9.04
C SER A 115 22.14 7.28 8.23
N ALA A 116 22.58 6.85 7.06
CA ALA A 116 23.38 7.66 6.12
C ALA A 116 22.62 8.85 5.52
N TRP A 117 21.27 8.89 5.66
CA TRP A 117 20.46 10.02 5.20
C TRP A 117 20.19 11.06 6.28
N ARG A 118 20.75 10.89 7.47
CA ARG A 118 20.57 11.84 8.57
C ARG A 118 21.06 13.24 8.17
N GLY A 119 20.22 14.24 8.37
CA GLY A 119 20.49 15.63 7.98
C GLY A 119 20.32 15.93 6.50
N LYS A 120 19.92 14.95 5.68
CA LYS A 120 19.54 15.18 4.28
C LYS A 120 18.05 15.50 4.18
N GLN A 121 17.69 16.20 3.12
CA GLN A 121 16.30 16.34 2.70
C GLN A 121 15.79 14.98 2.17
N VAL A 122 14.65 14.53 2.65
CA VAL A 122 14.02 13.27 2.26
C VAL A 122 12.73 13.55 1.51
N LEU A 123 12.67 13.13 0.26
CA LEU A 123 11.50 13.27 -0.59
C LEU A 123 10.78 11.93 -0.69
N LEU A 124 9.46 11.95 -0.48
CA LEU A 124 8.57 10.83 -0.77
C LEU A 124 7.99 11.00 -2.16
N HIS A 125 8.23 10.02 -3.02
CA HIS A 125 7.76 10.04 -4.42
C HIS A 125 6.67 9.00 -4.62
N PHE A 126 5.65 9.37 -5.40
CA PHE A 126 4.66 8.44 -5.95
C PHE A 126 4.74 8.50 -7.48
N GLY A 127 4.85 7.36 -8.13
CA GLY A 127 4.82 7.27 -9.58
C GLY A 127 3.45 7.65 -10.14
N ALA A 128 2.39 7.11 -9.56
CA ALA A 128 1.00 7.54 -9.79
C ALA A 128 0.06 6.95 -8.72
N VAL A 129 -0.98 7.71 -8.39
CA VAL A 129 -2.08 7.29 -7.51
C VAL A 129 -3.39 7.82 -8.10
N ASP A 130 -4.36 6.94 -8.38
CA ASP A 130 -5.65 7.32 -8.93
C ASP A 130 -6.69 7.39 -7.82
N TRP A 131 -7.28 8.49 -7.52
CA TRP A 131 -7.23 9.81 -8.17
C TRP A 131 -6.86 10.95 -7.21
N LYS A 132 -7.67 11.23 -6.13
CA LYS A 132 -7.42 12.25 -5.13
C LYS A 132 -6.74 11.64 -3.92
N THR A 133 -5.55 12.13 -3.62
CA THR A 133 -4.65 11.55 -2.63
C THR A 133 -4.33 12.54 -1.52
N ASP A 134 -4.44 12.10 -0.28
CA ASP A 134 -3.94 12.79 0.91
C ASP A 134 -2.87 11.92 1.59
N VAL A 135 -1.77 12.52 2.05
CA VAL A 135 -0.62 11.79 2.61
C VAL A 135 -0.22 12.34 3.96
N TRP A 136 0.02 11.43 4.91
CA TRP A 136 0.52 11.76 6.27
C TRP A 136 1.75 10.92 6.58
N VAL A 137 2.69 11.53 7.28
CA VAL A 137 3.83 10.85 7.90
C VAL A 137 3.79 11.19 9.39
N ASN A 138 3.77 10.17 10.27
CA ASN A 138 3.70 10.33 11.73
C ASN A 138 2.59 11.30 12.17
N ASP A 139 1.39 11.14 11.61
CA ASP A 139 0.20 11.97 11.84
C ASP A 139 0.28 13.41 11.31
N ILE A 140 1.39 13.82 10.73
CA ILE A 140 1.56 15.14 10.10
C ILE A 140 1.15 15.01 8.63
N LYS A 141 0.16 15.79 8.19
CA LYS A 141 -0.22 15.86 6.77
C LYS A 141 0.90 16.52 5.98
N VAL A 142 1.53 15.78 5.08
CA VAL A 142 2.65 16.25 4.25
C VAL A 142 2.21 16.82 2.90
N GLY A 143 1.02 16.44 2.44
CA GLY A 143 0.49 17.00 1.20
C GLY A 143 -0.77 16.32 0.68
N SER A 144 -1.25 16.84 -0.44
CA SER A 144 -2.36 16.31 -1.22
C SER A 144 -2.02 16.39 -2.70
N HIS A 145 -2.53 15.45 -3.48
CA HIS A 145 -2.41 15.45 -4.94
C HIS A 145 -3.76 15.11 -5.58
N THR A 146 -3.96 15.60 -6.78
CA THR A 146 -5.13 15.28 -7.60
C THR A 146 -4.68 15.01 -9.03
N GLY A 147 -4.91 13.80 -9.52
CA GLY A 147 -4.47 13.34 -10.84
C GLY A 147 -4.02 11.89 -10.81
N GLY A 148 -4.62 11.04 -11.64
CA GLY A 148 -4.39 9.58 -11.60
C GLY A 148 -3.17 9.10 -12.38
N PHE A 149 -2.52 9.96 -13.20
CA PHE A 149 -1.54 9.52 -14.20
C PHE A 149 -0.18 10.22 -14.08
N THR A 150 -0.06 11.19 -13.21
CA THR A 150 1.15 12.01 -13.06
C THR A 150 1.89 11.71 -11.76
N PRO A 151 3.23 11.66 -11.79
CA PRO A 151 4.02 11.52 -10.57
C PRO A 151 3.94 12.79 -9.72
N PHE A 152 4.09 12.62 -8.41
CA PHE A 152 4.17 13.72 -7.45
C PHE A 152 5.10 13.37 -6.29
N SER A 153 5.51 14.39 -5.55
CA SER A 153 6.47 14.23 -4.45
C SER A 153 6.20 15.20 -3.32
N PHE A 154 6.51 14.77 -2.10
CA PHE A 154 6.44 15.60 -0.90
C PHE A 154 7.77 15.59 -0.15
N ASP A 155 8.18 16.74 0.37
CA ASP A 155 9.25 16.78 1.37
C ASP A 155 8.70 16.30 2.71
N ILE A 156 9.17 15.14 3.15
CA ILE A 156 8.74 14.53 4.41
C ILE A 156 9.72 14.79 5.55
N THR A 157 10.83 15.47 5.28
CA THR A 157 11.89 15.74 6.27
C THR A 157 11.36 16.29 7.60
N PRO A 158 10.44 17.29 7.61
CA PRO A 158 9.93 17.86 8.86
C PRO A 158 9.04 16.91 9.67
N ALA A 159 8.50 15.88 9.01
CA ALA A 159 7.59 14.92 9.63
C ALA A 159 8.28 13.63 10.10
N LEU A 160 9.57 13.46 9.83
CA LEU A 160 10.31 12.26 10.19
C LEU A 160 10.68 12.23 11.67
N LEU A 161 10.61 11.05 12.27
CA LEU A 161 11.18 10.79 13.59
C LEU A 161 12.71 10.78 13.53
N ALA A 162 13.36 11.30 14.55
CA ALA A 162 14.82 11.30 14.63
C ALA A 162 15.44 9.89 14.68
N LYS A 163 14.69 8.91 15.18
CA LYS A 163 15.06 7.49 15.25
C LYS A 163 13.80 6.62 15.21
N GLY A 164 13.97 5.37 14.76
CA GLY A 164 12.91 4.37 14.74
C GLY A 164 12.08 4.38 13.45
N SER A 165 10.98 3.68 13.52
CA SER A 165 10.08 3.46 12.38
C SER A 165 9.12 4.63 12.25
N ASN A 166 8.96 5.13 11.02
CA ASN A 166 7.99 6.14 10.66
C ASN A 166 6.72 5.46 10.13
N ARG A 167 5.57 6.06 10.38
CA ARG A 167 4.27 5.63 9.87
C ARG A 167 3.86 6.49 8.68
N LEU A 168 3.68 5.87 7.52
CA LEU A 168 3.14 6.49 6.31
C LEU A 168 1.68 6.07 6.16
N VAL A 169 0.79 7.04 5.98
CA VAL A 169 -0.62 6.82 5.68
C VAL A 169 -0.97 7.55 4.39
N VAL A 170 -1.65 6.84 3.49
CA VAL A 170 -2.15 7.39 2.22
C VAL A 170 -3.65 7.13 2.16
N LYS A 171 -4.43 8.19 1.97
CA LYS A 171 -5.87 8.10 1.76
C LYS A 171 -6.20 8.48 0.33
N VAL A 172 -6.97 7.65 -0.36
CA VAL A 172 -7.29 7.84 -1.77
C VAL A 172 -8.80 7.75 -2.00
N TRP A 173 -9.32 8.71 -2.77
CA TRP A 173 -10.67 8.69 -3.29
C TRP A 173 -10.64 8.72 -4.82
N ASP A 174 -11.31 7.75 -5.43
CA ASP A 174 -11.49 7.67 -6.88
C ASP A 174 -12.96 7.39 -7.21
N PRO A 175 -13.68 8.34 -7.84
CA PRO A 175 -15.06 8.13 -8.27
C PRO A 175 -15.18 7.35 -9.58
N THR A 176 -14.11 6.89 -10.18
CA THR A 176 -14.02 6.15 -11.44
C THR A 176 -14.74 6.90 -12.58
N ASP A 177 -16.00 6.58 -12.87
CA ASP A 177 -16.83 7.17 -13.94
C ASP A 177 -17.97 8.06 -13.41
N ARG A 178 -17.95 8.39 -12.11
CA ARG A 178 -18.96 9.23 -11.44
C ARG A 178 -18.50 10.66 -11.17
N GLY A 179 -17.33 11.05 -11.69
CA GLY A 179 -16.75 12.38 -11.51
C GLY A 179 -16.25 12.99 -12.82
N PRO A 180 -15.75 14.23 -12.77
CA PRO A 180 -15.26 14.97 -13.94
C PRO A 180 -13.80 14.66 -14.30
N GLN A 181 -13.11 13.82 -13.51
CA GLN A 181 -11.68 13.52 -13.69
C GLN A 181 -11.42 12.68 -14.95
N PRO A 182 -10.23 12.81 -15.54
CA PRO A 182 -9.76 11.90 -16.57
C PRO A 182 -9.72 10.46 -16.06
N ARG A 183 -10.37 9.53 -16.75
CA ARG A 183 -10.48 8.12 -16.35
C ARG A 183 -10.02 7.14 -17.41
N GLY A 184 -9.69 7.61 -18.63
CA GLY A 184 -9.45 6.74 -19.76
C GLY A 184 -10.67 5.86 -20.09
N LYS A 185 -10.47 4.55 -20.16
CA LYS A 185 -11.54 3.57 -20.40
C LYS A 185 -12.08 2.90 -19.13
N GLN A 186 -11.76 3.42 -17.96
CA GLN A 186 -12.22 2.87 -16.69
C GLN A 186 -13.72 3.16 -16.50
N VAL A 187 -14.47 2.15 -16.08
CA VAL A 187 -15.89 2.28 -15.73
C VAL A 187 -16.25 1.35 -14.58
N SER A 188 -17.25 1.75 -13.79
CA SER A 188 -17.73 0.97 -12.63
C SER A 188 -18.38 -0.38 -13.05
N ARG A 189 -18.86 -0.50 -14.30
CA ARG A 189 -19.42 -1.74 -14.88
C ARG A 189 -18.73 -2.04 -16.21
N PRO A 190 -17.52 -2.62 -16.18
CA PRO A 190 -16.74 -2.88 -17.40
C PRO A 190 -17.40 -3.95 -18.25
N GLU A 191 -17.54 -3.63 -19.55
CA GLU A 191 -17.98 -4.53 -20.60
C GLU A 191 -17.41 -4.07 -21.95
N GLY A 192 -17.32 -4.97 -22.93
CA GLY A 192 -16.82 -4.66 -24.26
C GLY A 192 -15.42 -4.04 -24.22
N ILE A 193 -15.30 -2.79 -24.67
CA ILE A 193 -14.01 -2.06 -24.74
C ILE A 193 -13.63 -1.34 -23.42
N TRP A 194 -14.47 -1.40 -22.40
CA TRP A 194 -14.24 -0.70 -21.14
C TRP A 194 -13.49 -1.56 -20.13
N TYR A 195 -12.70 -0.91 -19.27
CA TYR A 195 -11.82 -1.57 -18.32
C TYR A 195 -12.31 -1.45 -16.88
N THR A 196 -11.88 -2.41 -16.08
CA THR A 196 -11.99 -2.35 -14.60
C THR A 196 -11.33 -1.08 -14.07
N PRO A 197 -11.90 -0.45 -13.04
CA PRO A 197 -11.26 0.67 -12.34
C PRO A 197 -9.86 0.34 -11.85
N VAL A 198 -9.06 1.40 -11.72
CA VAL A 198 -7.74 1.38 -11.10
C VAL A 198 -7.75 2.40 -9.97
N THR A 199 -8.10 1.98 -8.76
CA THR A 199 -8.19 2.87 -7.61
C THR A 199 -6.93 2.75 -6.75
N GLY A 200 -6.36 3.88 -6.37
CA GLY A 200 -5.27 3.96 -5.42
C GLY A 200 -3.88 3.94 -6.03
N ILE A 201 -2.92 3.44 -5.28
CA ILE A 201 -1.50 3.40 -5.68
C ILE A 201 -1.32 2.32 -6.75
N TRP A 202 -0.90 2.74 -7.97
CA TRP A 202 -0.71 1.81 -9.10
C TRP A 202 0.65 1.91 -9.78
N GLN A 203 1.52 2.79 -9.28
CA GLN A 203 2.94 2.85 -9.63
C GLN A 203 3.82 2.96 -8.38
N THR A 204 5.11 2.71 -8.54
CA THR A 204 6.12 2.64 -7.46
C THR A 204 6.08 3.84 -6.51
N VAL A 205 6.28 3.53 -5.24
CA VAL A 205 6.46 4.48 -4.15
C VAL A 205 7.89 4.40 -3.63
#